data_e18eaae914befccd74c3743293374a18
#
_entry.id   e18eaae914befccd74c3743293374a18
#
_cell.length_a   1.000
_cell.length_b   1.000
_cell.length_c   1.000
_cell.angle_alpha   90.00
_cell.angle_beta   90.00
_cell.angle_gamma   90.00
#
_symmetry.space_group_name_H-M   'P 1'
#
loop_
_entity.id
_entity.type
_entity.pdbx_description
1 polymer ?
#
loop_
_entity_poly.entity_id
_entity_poly.type
_entity_poly.pdbx_seq_one_letter_code
_entity_poly.pdbx_strand_id
1 'polypeptide(L)' 'MRKTYALEDLDCANRAAKMERKIKKIKGVTDAEVSFMAQKMTLEASDDVFEAVVDEAVGLIAKIEPDCKVIRR' A
#
# COMPACT_ATOMS: atom_id res chain seq x y z
N MET A 1 -12.51 -3.22 -6.91
CA MET A 1 -12.59 -2.05 -6.01
C MET A 1 -11.25 -1.34 -5.98
N ARG A 2 -11.29 -0.03 -5.94
CA ARG A 2 -10.09 0.79 -5.90
C ARG A 2 -10.23 1.85 -4.81
N LYS A 3 -9.25 1.92 -3.92
CA LYS A 3 -9.24 2.93 -2.85
C LYS A 3 -7.86 3.54 -2.68
N THR A 4 -7.84 4.79 -2.23
CA THR A 4 -6.61 5.52 -1.91
C THR A 4 -6.57 5.76 -0.41
N TYR A 5 -5.42 5.42 0.19
CA TYR A 5 -5.19 5.61 1.61
C TYR A 5 -4.07 6.61 1.83
N ALA A 6 -4.23 7.49 2.81
CA ALA A 6 -3.17 8.39 3.18
C ALA A 6 -2.08 7.62 3.94
N LEU A 7 -0.84 8.01 3.73
CA LEU A 7 0.30 7.46 4.46
C LEU A 7 0.91 8.53 5.35
N GLU A 8 1.39 8.13 6.52
CA GLU A 8 2.09 9.05 7.41
C GLU A 8 3.53 8.58 7.57
N ASP A 9 4.46 9.55 7.55
CA ASP A 9 5.88 9.30 7.81
C ASP A 9 6.54 8.37 6.78
N LEU A 10 6.10 8.44 5.53
CA LEU A 10 6.81 7.81 4.43
C LEU A 10 7.87 8.80 3.96
N ASP A 11 9.11 8.59 4.36
CA ASP A 11 10.18 9.56 4.13
C ASP A 11 11.30 9.07 3.22
N CYS A 12 11.06 8.01 2.46
CA CYS A 12 12.07 7.48 1.53
C CYS A 12 11.42 7.03 0.22
N ALA A 13 11.83 7.66 -0.89
CA ALA A 13 11.30 7.32 -2.21
C ALA A 13 11.66 5.90 -2.62
N ASN A 14 12.85 5.41 -2.25
CA ASN A 14 13.25 4.05 -2.57
C ASN A 14 12.37 3.03 -1.87
N ARG A 15 11.99 3.32 -0.63
CA ARG A 15 11.11 2.43 0.12
C ARG A 15 9.70 2.44 -0.46
N ALA A 16 9.23 3.61 -0.91
CA ALA A 16 7.94 3.71 -1.57
C ALA A 16 7.90 2.81 -2.81
N ALA A 17 8.95 2.84 -3.62
CA ALA A 17 9.04 1.99 -4.81
C ALA A 17 9.07 0.51 -4.44
N LYS A 18 9.76 0.17 -3.36
CA LYS A 18 9.82 -1.21 -2.88
C LYS A 18 8.45 -1.69 -2.40
N MET A 19 7.74 -0.84 -1.65
CA MET A 19 6.38 -1.14 -1.20
C MET A 19 5.47 -1.43 -2.39
N GLU A 20 5.51 -0.56 -3.40
CA GLU A 20 4.67 -0.71 -4.59
C GLU A 20 4.95 -2.03 -5.29
N ARG A 21 6.21 -2.38 -5.50
CA ARG A 21 6.57 -3.63 -6.16
C ARG A 21 6.07 -4.85 -5.39
N LYS A 22 6.21 -4.84 -4.07
CA LYS A 22 5.80 -5.96 -3.24
C LYS A 22 4.28 -6.07 -3.16
N ILE A 23 3.59 -4.95 -3.06
CA ILE A 23 2.13 -4.94 -3.02
C ILE A 23 1.56 -5.46 -4.33
N LYS A 24 2.16 -5.12 -5.46
CA LYS A 24 1.71 -5.62 -6.76
C LYS A 24 1.80 -7.13 -6.87
N LYS A 25 2.64 -7.77 -6.07
CA LYS A 25 2.81 -9.21 -6.08
C LYS A 25 1.82 -9.95 -5.18
N ILE A 26 1.04 -9.24 -4.39
CA ILE A 26 0.02 -9.86 -3.55
C ILE A 26 -1.05 -10.46 -4.45
N LYS A 27 -1.41 -11.71 -4.16
CA LYS A 27 -2.45 -12.39 -4.93
C LYS A 27 -3.77 -11.66 -4.76
N GLY A 28 -4.40 -11.34 -5.88
CA GLY A 28 -5.67 -10.60 -5.90
C GLY A 28 -5.51 -9.13 -6.24
N VAL A 29 -4.29 -8.59 -6.18
CA VAL A 29 -4.04 -7.20 -6.55
C VAL A 29 -4.00 -7.07 -8.06
N THR A 30 -4.83 -6.19 -8.61
CA THR A 30 -4.84 -5.90 -10.04
C THR A 30 -3.99 -4.68 -10.38
N ASP A 31 -3.85 -3.75 -9.43
CA ASP A 31 -2.98 -2.60 -9.59
C ASP A 31 -2.66 -2.01 -8.22
N ALA A 32 -1.52 -1.35 -8.12
CA ALA A 32 -1.12 -0.68 -6.89
C ALA A 32 -0.14 0.44 -7.21
N GLU A 33 -0.25 1.54 -6.46
CA GLU A 33 0.64 2.68 -6.60
C GLU A 33 0.94 3.25 -5.23
N VAL A 34 2.21 3.51 -4.94
CA VAL A 34 2.60 4.19 -3.71
C VAL A 34 3.31 5.48 -4.11
N SER A 35 2.71 6.61 -3.75
CA SER A 35 3.26 7.92 -4.09
C SER A 35 3.97 8.50 -2.88
N PHE A 36 5.29 8.67 -3.01
CA PHE A 36 6.09 9.33 -1.99
C PHE A 36 5.74 10.81 -1.89
N MET A 37 5.59 11.47 -3.03
CA MET A 37 5.31 12.90 -3.05
C MET A 37 3.94 13.24 -2.46
N ALA A 38 2.93 12.43 -2.75
CA ALA A 38 1.57 12.67 -2.26
C ALA A 38 1.30 12.02 -0.92
N GLN A 39 2.20 11.14 -0.44
CA GLN A 39 2.02 10.38 0.79
C GLN A 39 0.70 9.60 0.75
N LYS A 40 0.52 8.84 -0.32
CA LYS A 40 -0.71 8.09 -0.55
C LYS A 40 -0.41 6.74 -1.18
N MET A 41 -1.27 5.77 -0.89
CA MET A 41 -1.24 4.46 -1.53
C MET A 41 -2.58 4.24 -2.21
N THR A 42 -2.56 3.90 -3.49
CA THR A 42 -3.76 3.50 -4.23
C THR A 42 -3.68 2.00 -4.46
N LEU A 43 -4.77 1.31 -4.16
CA LEU A 43 -4.82 -0.14 -4.24
C LEU A 43 -6.06 -0.56 -4.99
N GLU A 44 -5.90 -1.45 -5.97
CA GLU A 44 -7.01 -2.02 -6.72
C GLU A 44 -6.97 -3.54 -6.65
N ALA A 45 -8.09 -4.13 -6.31
CA ALA A 45 -8.25 -5.58 -6.21
C ALA A 45 -9.71 -5.95 -6.35
N SER A 46 -9.98 -7.25 -6.55
CA SER A 46 -11.36 -7.74 -6.61
C SER A 46 -12.08 -7.49 -5.29
N ASP A 47 -13.37 -7.15 -5.37
CA ASP A 47 -14.16 -6.79 -4.20
C ASP A 47 -14.16 -7.88 -3.13
N ASP A 48 -14.22 -9.13 -3.54
CA ASP A 48 -14.31 -10.27 -2.61
C ASP A 48 -13.04 -10.52 -1.80
N VAL A 49 -11.89 -10.00 -2.26
CA VAL A 49 -10.61 -10.16 -1.56
C VAL A 49 -10.01 -8.83 -1.13
N PHE A 50 -10.72 -7.74 -1.36
CA PHE A 50 -10.14 -6.40 -1.16
C PHE A 50 -9.66 -6.18 0.28
N GLU A 51 -10.48 -6.51 1.27
CA GLU A 51 -10.11 -6.32 2.66
C GLU A 51 -8.88 -7.15 3.06
N ALA A 52 -8.82 -8.40 2.60
CA ALA A 52 -7.67 -9.25 2.86
C ALA A 52 -6.40 -8.70 2.21
N VAL A 53 -6.53 -8.17 0.99
CA VAL A 53 -5.40 -7.55 0.28
C VAL A 53 -4.93 -6.31 1.01
N VAL A 54 -5.84 -5.47 1.49
CA VAL A 54 -5.50 -4.27 2.25
C VAL A 54 -4.72 -4.64 3.52
N ASP A 55 -5.19 -5.64 4.26
CA ASP A 55 -4.51 -6.10 5.47
C ASP A 55 -3.09 -6.56 5.17
N GLU A 56 -2.93 -7.29 4.07
CA GLU A 56 -1.61 -7.79 3.68
C GLU A 56 -0.69 -6.64 3.24
N ALA A 57 -1.23 -5.68 2.51
CA ALA A 57 -0.47 -4.50 2.09
C ALA A 57 0.00 -3.69 3.28
N VAL A 58 -0.87 -3.48 4.27
CA VAL A 58 -0.53 -2.76 5.49
C VAL A 58 0.61 -3.47 6.23
N GLY A 59 0.54 -4.81 6.30
CA GLY A 59 1.59 -5.60 6.92
C GLY A 59 2.93 -5.48 6.21
N LEU A 60 2.90 -5.46 4.87
CA LEU A 60 4.12 -5.28 4.08
C LEU A 60 4.74 -3.90 4.30
N ILE A 61 3.92 -2.86 4.34
CA ILE A 61 4.39 -1.50 4.59
C ILE A 61 5.06 -1.42 5.96
N ALA A 62 4.45 -2.03 6.97
CA ALA A 62 5.01 -2.04 8.32
C ALA A 62 6.36 -2.76 8.39
N LYS A 63 6.56 -3.79 7.56
CA LYS A 63 7.83 -4.50 7.50
C LYS A 63 8.93 -3.70 6.82
N ILE A 64 8.57 -2.98 5.76
CA ILE A 64 9.53 -2.20 4.98
C ILE A 64 9.90 -0.92 5.71
N GLU A 65 8.90 -0.26 6.29
CA GLU A 65 9.09 1.00 7.01
C GLU A 65 8.20 1.00 8.25
N PRO A 66 8.72 0.56 9.41
CA PRO A 66 7.91 0.48 10.64
C PRO A 66 7.31 1.81 11.09
N ASP A 67 7.94 2.92 10.73
CA ASP A 67 7.43 4.24 11.12
C ASP A 67 6.31 4.74 10.21
N CYS A 68 6.14 4.13 9.05
CA CYS A 68 5.10 4.54 8.11
C CYS A 68 3.76 3.94 8.52
N LYS A 69 2.74 4.77 8.59
CA LYS A 69 1.40 4.34 8.97
C LYS A 69 0.42 4.54 7.83
N VAL A 70 -0.48 3.58 7.67
CA VAL A 70 -1.57 3.66 6.69
C VAL A 70 -2.82 4.12 7.41
N ILE A 71 -3.42 5.20 6.92
CA ILE A 71 -4.65 5.74 7.50
C ILE A 71 -5.83 5.06 6.82
N ARG A 72 -6.50 4.20 7.55
CA ARG A 72 -7.63 3.40 7.03
C ARG A 72 -8.95 4.06 7.45
N ARG A 73 -9.47 4.90 6.59
CA ARG A 73 -10.74 5.57 6.82
C ARG A 73 -11.74 5.24 5.75
#